data_4a9c30344c93e764746293514994cac9
#
_entry.id   4a9c30344c93e764746293514994cac9
#
_cell.length_a   1.000
_cell.length_b   1.000
_cell.length_c   1.000
_cell.angle_alpha   90.00
_cell.angle_beta   90.00
_cell.angle_gamma   90.00
#
_symmetry.space_group_name_H-M   'P 1'
#
loop_
_entity.id
_entity.type
_entity.pdbx_description
1 polymer ?
#
loop_
_entity_poly.entity_id
_entity_poly.type
_entity_poly.pdbx_seq_one_letter_code
_entity_poly.pdbx_strand_id
1 'polypeptide(L)'
;LKTTMKTSLLGFGIALGLYGSAAAQPSLGSPMAGLEQLKDFEAMRESSSDPDWHNGNADSRPIEPGGTLVLADLKGPGVITHFWNTIAHPAPFYPRLLTLRMYWDGEEHPSVECPIGDFFGIGHGLDKSFVSLPIKVSSDGRGRNCYWPMPFRKSARITVSNESDRRCDAFYYYLDWQKHKSLPRNTAYFHAMYRQEHPCVMGRNYLLADLQGRGHYVGTVQSVQNMSAGWYGEGDDFFFIDGETEPRLRGTGTEDYFCDGWGFRPHDGPFYGVPLWEGYAPGNRGSVYRFHLTDPVPFKKSLRVEIEHKGSQEFPDRSVSGFIERDDLMSSVAFWYQVEPHKPWPALPPGPERLAEQTLALVTGWKAVGGAKHSDHPLAVQDLPGIAKEGKQLFFTPRNDQGWVECPFQVGKDIRAHLWGKFIQSHDYGIYRVTLDGRELAVVNLYHPETRRHVYYWGPQALSAGAHVLRFECQGKADHSTGYCLGLDSIAAVVPAYERPPGFDLRKIQR
;
A
#
# COMPACT_ATOMS: atom_id res chain seq x y z
N LEU A 1 93.97 37.98 -9.35
CA LEU A 1 92.74 37.28 -8.88
C LEU A 1 91.90 36.93 -10.07
N LYS A 2 91.87 35.68 -10.49
CA LYS A 2 91.01 35.13 -11.52
C LYS A 2 90.01 34.17 -10.85
N THR A 3 88.72 34.49 -10.90
CA THR A 3 87.63 33.66 -10.42
C THR A 3 86.98 32.92 -11.61
N THR A 4 87.09 31.61 -11.58
CA THR A 4 86.53 30.71 -12.59
C THR A 4 85.08 30.41 -12.25
N MET A 5 84.13 30.75 -13.16
CA MET A 5 82.78 30.35 -13.09
C MET A 5 82.60 28.90 -13.58
N LYS A 6 82.07 28.01 -12.75
CA LYS A 6 81.59 26.68 -13.16
C LYS A 6 80.17 26.79 -13.53
N THR A 7 79.81 26.46 -14.79
CA THR A 7 78.47 26.30 -15.30
C THR A 7 77.94 24.93 -14.90
N SER A 8 76.84 24.89 -14.09
CA SER A 8 76.12 23.70 -13.78
C SER A 8 74.92 23.59 -14.76
N LEU A 9 74.85 22.57 -15.59
CA LEU A 9 73.69 22.19 -16.34
C LEU A 9 72.68 21.57 -15.37
N LEU A 10 71.53 22.23 -15.15
CA LEU A 10 70.37 21.62 -14.56
C LEU A 10 69.49 20.94 -15.68
N GLY A 11 69.45 19.61 -15.61
CA GLY A 11 68.52 18.82 -16.42
C GLY A 11 67.10 19.02 -15.94
N PHE A 12 66.25 19.51 -16.81
CA PHE A 12 64.79 19.55 -16.61
C PHE A 12 64.21 18.12 -16.79
N GLY A 13 63.98 17.41 -15.71
CA GLY A 13 63.15 16.20 -15.70
C GLY A 13 61.68 16.59 -15.80
N ILE A 14 61.05 16.27 -16.92
CA ILE A 14 59.60 16.38 -17.07
C ILE A 14 59.00 15.25 -16.25
N ALA A 15 58.51 15.55 -15.04
CA ALA A 15 57.64 14.67 -14.29
C ALA A 15 56.26 14.70 -14.96
N LEU A 16 55.92 13.67 -15.74
CA LEU A 16 54.52 13.38 -16.11
C LEU A 16 53.74 13.06 -14.83
N GLY A 17 53.10 14.06 -14.27
CA GLY A 17 52.10 13.87 -13.22
C GLY A 17 50.94 13.11 -13.80
N LEU A 18 50.80 11.84 -13.43
CA LEU A 18 49.55 11.12 -13.54
C LEU A 18 48.51 11.81 -12.65
N TYR A 19 47.77 12.73 -13.22
CA TYR A 19 46.54 13.19 -12.62
C TYR A 19 45.57 11.99 -12.63
N GLY A 20 45.61 11.21 -11.55
CA GLY A 20 44.51 10.33 -11.22
C GLY A 20 43.24 11.21 -11.14
N SER A 21 42.33 11.02 -12.07
CA SER A 21 41.01 11.59 -11.97
C SER A 21 40.40 11.10 -10.65
N ALA A 22 40.46 11.93 -9.61
CA ALA A 22 39.57 11.74 -8.47
C ALA A 22 38.17 11.68 -9.04
N ALA A 23 37.55 10.50 -8.97
CA ALA A 23 36.15 10.38 -9.27
C ALA A 23 35.46 11.39 -8.37
N ALA A 24 34.92 12.45 -8.98
CA ALA A 24 34.10 13.40 -8.26
C ALA A 24 33.02 12.60 -7.57
N GLN A 25 32.93 12.73 -6.25
CA GLN A 25 31.77 12.21 -5.54
C GLN A 25 30.54 12.81 -6.23
N PRO A 26 29.52 12.05 -6.54
CA PRO A 26 28.32 12.60 -7.11
C PRO A 26 27.77 13.60 -6.10
N SER A 27 28.00 14.88 -6.37
CA SER A 27 27.15 15.89 -5.79
C SER A 27 25.73 15.53 -6.17
N LEU A 28 24.76 15.72 -5.29
CA LEU A 28 23.35 15.75 -5.68
C LEU A 28 23.20 16.85 -6.74
N GLY A 29 23.56 16.51 -7.97
CA GLY A 29 23.35 17.36 -9.11
C GLY A 29 21.86 17.63 -9.21
N SER A 30 21.51 18.87 -9.41
CA SER A 30 20.14 19.23 -9.80
C SER A 30 19.65 18.22 -10.85
N PRO A 31 18.39 17.71 -10.75
CA PRO A 31 17.80 16.90 -11.83
C PRO A 31 17.86 17.59 -13.20
N MET A 32 18.11 18.91 -13.20
CA MET A 32 18.32 19.75 -14.38
C MET A 32 19.76 19.80 -14.87
N ALA A 33 20.72 19.25 -14.11
CA ALA A 33 22.14 19.31 -14.48
C ALA A 33 22.39 18.50 -15.76
N GLY A 34 23.02 19.13 -16.74
CA GLY A 34 23.39 18.51 -18.02
C GLY A 34 22.21 18.31 -18.97
N LEU A 35 21.02 18.90 -18.73
CA LEU A 35 19.91 18.86 -19.70
C LEU A 35 20.29 19.56 -21.01
N GLU A 36 21.10 20.59 -20.97
CA GLU A 36 21.62 21.33 -22.11
C GLU A 36 22.63 20.55 -22.95
N GLN A 37 23.14 19.43 -22.44
CA GLN A 37 24.09 18.57 -23.15
C GLN A 37 23.35 17.60 -24.07
N LEU A 38 23.86 17.42 -25.30
CA LEU A 38 23.33 16.41 -26.24
C LEU A 38 23.40 15.01 -25.63
N LYS A 39 22.34 14.22 -25.85
CA LYS A 39 22.21 12.86 -25.32
C LYS A 39 22.55 11.83 -26.41
N ASP A 40 23.35 10.81 -26.06
CA ASP A 40 23.76 9.70 -26.96
C ASP A 40 23.04 8.39 -26.57
N PHE A 41 21.70 8.41 -26.56
CA PHE A 41 20.84 7.23 -26.40
C PHE A 41 19.59 7.36 -27.30
N GLU A 42 18.97 6.23 -27.61
CA GLU A 42 17.66 6.22 -28.24
C GLU A 42 16.57 6.30 -27.15
N ALA A 43 15.66 7.27 -27.29
CA ALA A 43 14.49 7.40 -26.42
C ALA A 43 13.43 6.39 -26.86
N MET A 44 13.01 5.52 -25.95
CA MET A 44 12.08 4.43 -26.19
C MET A 44 10.90 4.50 -25.21
N ARG A 45 9.75 3.95 -25.62
CA ARG A 45 8.56 3.82 -24.77
C ARG A 45 7.84 2.50 -25.05
N GLU A 46 7.47 1.80 -23.97
CA GLU A 46 6.40 0.81 -23.99
C GLU A 46 5.15 1.42 -23.35
N SER A 47 3.99 1.16 -23.90
CA SER A 47 2.75 1.74 -23.38
C SER A 47 1.53 0.88 -23.65
N SER A 48 0.44 1.23 -23.01
CA SER A 48 -0.88 0.65 -23.28
C SER A 48 -1.60 1.30 -24.45
N SER A 49 -0.94 2.19 -25.22
CA SER A 49 -1.56 2.88 -26.34
C SER A 49 -2.11 1.93 -27.40
N ASP A 50 -3.14 2.37 -28.10
CA ASP A 50 -3.67 1.66 -29.25
C ASP A 50 -2.60 1.56 -30.34
N PRO A 51 -2.39 0.37 -30.95
CA PRO A 51 -1.50 0.24 -32.09
C PRO A 51 -1.90 1.10 -33.31
N ASP A 52 -3.19 1.36 -33.49
CA ASP A 52 -3.67 2.32 -34.49
C ASP A 52 -3.56 3.77 -33.96
N TRP A 53 -2.36 4.33 -34.05
CA TRP A 53 -2.07 5.66 -33.54
C TRP A 53 -2.75 6.80 -34.33
N HIS A 54 -3.39 6.53 -35.46
CA HIS A 54 -4.14 7.50 -36.27
C HIS A 54 -5.59 7.68 -35.78
N ASN A 55 -6.30 6.57 -35.59
CA ASN A 55 -7.74 6.58 -35.35
C ASN A 55 -8.16 5.76 -34.12
N GLY A 56 -7.23 4.98 -33.56
CA GLY A 56 -7.51 4.12 -32.41
C GLY A 56 -7.62 4.90 -31.09
N ASN A 57 -8.37 4.34 -30.14
CA ASN A 57 -8.50 4.81 -28.77
C ASN A 57 -8.66 3.64 -27.78
N ALA A 58 -8.17 2.44 -28.15
CA ALA A 58 -8.20 1.26 -27.28
C ALA A 58 -6.95 1.21 -26.39
N ASP A 59 -6.75 2.25 -25.57
CA ASP A 59 -5.52 2.50 -24.81
C ASP A 59 -5.43 1.74 -23.49
N SER A 60 -6.50 1.08 -23.05
CA SER A 60 -6.48 0.33 -21.80
C SER A 60 -6.19 -1.16 -22.01
N ARG A 61 -5.65 -1.80 -20.96
CA ARG A 61 -5.46 -3.26 -20.92
C ARG A 61 -6.19 -3.82 -19.70
N PRO A 62 -7.21 -4.67 -19.88
CA PRO A 62 -7.84 -5.36 -18.77
C PRO A 62 -6.95 -6.48 -18.26
N ILE A 63 -7.14 -6.86 -16.98
CA ILE A 63 -6.47 -8.03 -16.38
C ILE A 63 -7.51 -8.87 -15.67
N GLU A 64 -7.76 -10.07 -16.19
CA GLU A 64 -8.71 -11.01 -15.58
C GLU A 64 -8.24 -11.49 -14.19
N PRO A 65 -9.13 -11.96 -13.30
CA PRO A 65 -8.74 -12.61 -12.05
C PRO A 65 -7.74 -13.75 -12.29
N GLY A 66 -6.61 -13.74 -11.56
CA GLY A 66 -5.51 -14.68 -11.74
C GLY A 66 -4.67 -14.44 -12.99
N GLY A 67 -5.03 -13.47 -13.83
CA GLY A 67 -4.30 -13.13 -15.06
C GLY A 67 -3.06 -12.27 -14.80
N THR A 68 -2.14 -12.28 -15.78
CA THR A 68 -0.91 -11.49 -15.77
C THR A 68 -0.79 -10.70 -17.06
N LEU A 69 -0.63 -9.39 -16.95
CA LEU A 69 -0.32 -8.49 -18.05
C LEU A 69 1.19 -8.28 -18.15
N VAL A 70 1.76 -8.50 -19.31
CA VAL A 70 3.15 -8.10 -19.62
C VAL A 70 3.13 -6.64 -20.07
N LEU A 71 3.75 -5.77 -19.28
CA LEU A 71 3.86 -4.34 -19.59
C LEU A 71 5.00 -4.10 -20.59
N ALA A 72 6.10 -4.83 -20.44
CA ALA A 72 7.27 -4.69 -21.30
C ALA A 72 8.10 -5.98 -21.34
N ASP A 73 8.77 -6.20 -22.50
CA ASP A 73 9.79 -7.21 -22.73
C ASP A 73 10.90 -6.56 -23.57
N LEU A 74 11.83 -5.88 -22.87
CA LEU A 74 12.81 -4.98 -23.47
C LEU A 74 14.10 -5.71 -23.80
N LYS A 75 14.72 -5.32 -24.92
CA LYS A 75 16.07 -5.78 -25.32
C LYS A 75 17.08 -4.67 -25.08
N GLY A 76 18.02 -4.93 -24.17
CA GLY A 76 19.04 -3.99 -23.76
C GLY A 76 20.31 -3.92 -24.62
N PRO A 77 21.32 -3.19 -24.13
CA PRO A 77 21.35 -2.55 -22.81
C PRO A 77 20.51 -1.28 -22.74
N GLY A 78 19.91 -1.02 -21.57
CA GLY A 78 19.05 0.14 -21.37
C GLY A 78 18.86 0.53 -19.92
N VAL A 79 18.16 1.65 -19.72
CA VAL A 79 17.75 2.15 -18.39
C VAL A 79 16.29 2.60 -18.48
N ILE A 80 15.39 2.00 -17.71
CA ILE A 80 14.04 2.56 -17.51
C ILE A 80 14.20 3.78 -16.62
N THR A 81 13.65 4.90 -17.05
CA THR A 81 13.81 6.21 -16.37
C THR A 81 12.50 6.79 -15.85
N HIS A 82 11.38 6.26 -16.35
CA HIS A 82 10.05 6.67 -15.89
C HIS A 82 9.06 5.51 -16.05
N PHE A 83 8.28 5.26 -15.02
CA PHE A 83 7.15 4.36 -15.05
C PHE A 83 5.92 5.07 -14.50
N TRP A 84 4.92 5.26 -15.37
CA TRP A 84 3.62 5.82 -15.01
C TRP A 84 2.52 4.79 -15.20
N ASN A 85 1.51 4.83 -14.31
CA ASN A 85 0.28 4.07 -14.48
C ASN A 85 -0.93 4.73 -13.83
N THR A 86 -2.11 4.37 -14.36
CA THR A 86 -3.41 4.60 -13.71
C THR A 86 -4.30 3.38 -13.94
N ILE A 87 -5.17 3.10 -12.95
CA ILE A 87 -5.87 1.82 -12.86
C ILE A 87 -7.34 2.05 -12.52
N ALA A 88 -8.25 1.37 -13.23
CA ALA A 88 -9.64 1.23 -12.87
C ALA A 88 -9.91 -0.21 -12.42
N HIS A 89 -10.23 -0.38 -11.12
CA HIS A 89 -10.46 -1.69 -10.53
C HIS A 89 -11.62 -1.62 -9.51
N PRO A 90 -12.63 -2.51 -9.57
CA PRO A 90 -13.79 -2.44 -8.69
C PRO A 90 -13.57 -2.99 -7.28
N ALA A 91 -12.51 -3.80 -7.05
CA ALA A 91 -12.23 -4.34 -5.72
C ALA A 91 -11.73 -3.25 -4.79
N PRO A 92 -12.19 -3.21 -3.51
CA PRO A 92 -11.56 -2.38 -2.50
C PRO A 92 -10.12 -2.86 -2.26
N PHE A 93 -9.24 -1.94 -1.90
CA PHE A 93 -7.82 -2.23 -1.61
C PHE A 93 -7.05 -2.88 -2.78
N TYR A 94 -7.55 -2.74 -4.02
CA TYR A 94 -6.95 -3.32 -5.23
C TYR A 94 -5.45 -3.02 -5.38
N PRO A 95 -4.88 -1.91 -4.89
CA PRO A 95 -3.44 -1.68 -5.00
C PRO A 95 -2.58 -2.71 -4.26
N ARG A 96 -3.14 -3.46 -3.31
CA ARG A 96 -2.49 -4.62 -2.67
C ARG A 96 -2.78 -5.95 -3.35
N LEU A 97 -3.78 -6.01 -4.22
CA LEU A 97 -4.18 -7.21 -4.95
C LEU A 97 -3.56 -7.31 -6.35
N LEU A 98 -2.93 -6.22 -6.82
CA LEU A 98 -2.16 -6.20 -8.05
C LEU A 98 -0.66 -6.28 -7.73
N THR A 99 0.01 -7.31 -8.25
CA THR A 99 1.44 -7.57 -8.00
C THR A 99 2.29 -7.14 -9.17
N LEU A 100 3.17 -6.18 -8.94
CA LEU A 100 4.22 -5.74 -9.87
C LEU A 100 5.45 -6.63 -9.73
N ARG A 101 5.95 -7.17 -10.85
CA ARG A 101 7.22 -7.91 -10.92
C ARG A 101 8.09 -7.38 -12.04
N MET A 102 9.41 -7.27 -11.79
CA MET A 102 10.41 -6.90 -12.76
C MET A 102 11.60 -7.87 -12.69
N TYR A 103 12.06 -8.29 -13.85
CA TYR A 103 13.14 -9.26 -14.02
C TYR A 103 14.22 -8.65 -14.91
N TRP A 104 15.47 -8.70 -14.47
CA TRP A 104 16.61 -8.19 -15.23
C TRP A 104 17.40 -9.33 -15.85
N ASP A 105 17.82 -9.14 -17.10
CA ASP A 105 18.79 -9.98 -17.83
C ASP A 105 18.49 -11.48 -17.89
N GLY A 106 17.22 -11.86 -17.72
CA GLY A 106 16.76 -13.25 -17.76
C GLY A 106 16.86 -13.98 -16.42
N GLU A 107 17.00 -13.26 -15.29
CA GLU A 107 16.90 -13.84 -13.94
C GLU A 107 15.57 -14.57 -13.75
N GLU A 108 15.61 -15.71 -13.07
CA GLU A 108 14.44 -16.52 -12.76
C GLU A 108 13.59 -15.89 -11.63
N HIS A 109 14.27 -15.34 -10.63
CA HIS A 109 13.63 -14.65 -9.52
C HIS A 109 13.49 -13.17 -9.83
N PRO A 110 12.33 -12.55 -9.50
CA PRO A 110 12.14 -11.12 -9.75
C PRO A 110 13.06 -10.29 -8.85
N SER A 111 13.65 -9.26 -9.41
CA SER A 111 14.39 -8.22 -8.68
C SER A 111 13.45 -7.16 -8.08
N VAL A 112 12.23 -7.05 -8.59
CA VAL A 112 11.13 -6.28 -8.01
C VAL A 112 9.93 -7.19 -7.84
N GLU A 113 9.43 -7.32 -6.61
CA GLU A 113 8.20 -8.05 -6.32
C GLU A 113 7.44 -7.36 -5.19
N CYS A 114 6.41 -6.60 -5.56
CA CYS A 114 5.65 -5.79 -4.62
C CYS A 114 4.17 -5.68 -5.03
N PRO A 115 3.25 -5.51 -4.06
CA PRO A 115 1.95 -4.92 -4.37
C PRO A 115 2.15 -3.54 -4.99
N ILE A 116 1.38 -3.22 -6.02
CA ILE A 116 1.63 -2.00 -6.81
C ILE A 116 1.47 -0.72 -5.98
N GLY A 117 0.54 -0.68 -5.02
CA GLY A 117 0.37 0.48 -4.13
C GLY A 117 1.58 0.70 -3.23
N ASP A 118 2.06 -0.38 -2.62
CA ASP A 118 3.21 -0.34 -1.70
C ASP A 118 4.51 0.05 -2.44
N PHE A 119 4.70 -0.42 -3.69
CA PHE A 119 5.81 0.03 -4.55
C PHE A 119 5.79 1.54 -4.80
N PHE A 120 4.59 2.11 -5.02
CA PHE A 120 4.41 3.55 -5.21
C PHE A 120 4.25 4.33 -3.90
N GLY A 121 4.64 3.75 -2.76
CA GLY A 121 4.80 4.47 -1.49
C GLY A 121 3.55 4.55 -0.61
N ILE A 122 2.43 3.96 -1.00
CA ILE A 122 1.21 3.93 -0.20
C ILE A 122 0.80 2.49 0.09
N GLY A 123 0.87 2.11 1.35
CA GLY A 123 0.42 0.80 1.81
C GLY A 123 -1.08 0.70 2.04
N HIS A 124 -1.50 -0.41 2.67
CA HIS A 124 -2.88 -0.72 3.02
C HIS A 124 -3.85 -0.84 1.83
N GLY A 125 -3.34 -0.80 0.59
CA GLY A 125 -4.20 -0.81 -0.61
C GLY A 125 -5.00 0.48 -0.78
N LEU A 126 -4.53 1.59 -0.25
CA LEU A 126 -5.20 2.89 -0.34
C LEU A 126 -4.64 3.73 -1.48
N ASP A 127 -5.49 4.65 -1.95
CA ASP A 127 -5.11 5.69 -2.90
C ASP A 127 -4.88 7.00 -2.14
N LYS A 128 -3.68 7.58 -2.23
CA LYS A 128 -3.28 8.85 -1.63
C LYS A 128 -2.27 9.57 -2.51
N SER A 129 -2.39 10.88 -2.60
CA SER A 129 -1.40 11.71 -3.29
C SER A 129 -0.23 12.03 -2.37
N PHE A 130 0.98 12.02 -2.91
CA PHE A 130 2.18 12.57 -2.25
C PHE A 130 3.29 12.85 -3.27
N VAL A 131 4.34 13.54 -2.84
CA VAL A 131 5.47 13.94 -3.69
C VAL A 131 6.79 13.58 -3.01
N SER A 132 7.61 12.80 -3.71
CA SER A 132 9.04 12.62 -3.40
C SER A 132 9.87 12.77 -4.68
N LEU A 133 11.20 12.70 -4.57
CA LEU A 133 12.05 12.70 -5.78
C LEU A 133 11.84 11.46 -6.64
N PRO A 134 11.93 10.21 -6.09
CA PRO A 134 11.83 9.02 -6.91
C PRO A 134 10.38 8.60 -7.21
N ILE A 135 9.40 9.02 -6.42
CA ILE A 135 8.00 8.60 -6.57
C ILE A 135 7.09 9.80 -6.38
N LYS A 136 6.16 9.96 -7.31
CA LYS A 136 5.08 10.94 -7.20
C LYS A 136 3.75 10.29 -7.51
N VAL A 137 2.78 10.49 -6.63
CA VAL A 137 1.40 10.05 -6.81
C VAL A 137 0.49 11.26 -6.83
N SER A 138 -0.33 11.40 -7.86
CA SER A 138 -1.23 12.53 -8.10
C SER A 138 -2.68 12.06 -8.26
N SER A 139 -3.61 12.99 -8.50
CA SER A 139 -5.02 12.69 -8.78
C SER A 139 -5.66 11.80 -7.70
N ASP A 140 -5.50 12.18 -6.43
CA ASP A 140 -6.02 11.47 -5.26
C ASP A 140 -5.57 9.99 -5.20
N GLY A 141 -4.30 9.72 -5.59
CA GLY A 141 -3.73 8.37 -5.55
C GLY A 141 -3.77 7.61 -6.87
N ARG A 142 -4.45 8.14 -7.91
CA ARG A 142 -4.71 7.40 -9.15
C ARG A 142 -3.62 7.51 -10.20
N GLY A 143 -2.87 8.61 -10.23
CA GLY A 143 -1.75 8.79 -11.17
C GLY A 143 -0.41 8.51 -10.50
N ARG A 144 0.15 7.32 -10.71
CA ARG A 144 1.38 6.86 -10.07
C ARG A 144 2.57 7.03 -10.99
N ASN A 145 3.66 7.65 -10.50
CA ASN A 145 4.88 7.91 -11.24
C ASN A 145 6.09 7.42 -10.42
N CYS A 146 7.02 6.74 -11.10
CA CYS A 146 8.29 6.30 -10.54
C CYS A 146 9.42 6.78 -11.45
N TYR A 147 10.47 7.36 -10.84
CA TYR A 147 11.65 7.89 -11.50
C TYR A 147 12.94 7.20 -11.03
N TRP A 148 12.85 6.11 -10.29
CA TRP A 148 14.02 5.28 -9.98
C TRP A 148 14.68 4.83 -11.28
N PRO A 149 15.98 5.05 -11.51
CA PRO A 149 16.68 4.50 -12.67
C PRO A 149 16.76 2.99 -12.56
N MET A 150 16.30 2.26 -13.57
CA MET A 150 16.28 0.79 -13.58
C MET A 150 17.10 0.27 -14.75
N PRO A 151 18.43 0.10 -14.58
CA PRO A 151 19.31 -0.37 -15.65
C PRO A 151 19.21 -1.88 -15.87
N PHE A 152 19.40 -2.30 -17.11
CA PHE A 152 19.51 -3.71 -17.54
C PHE A 152 20.50 -3.84 -18.70
N ARG A 153 21.26 -4.95 -18.76
CA ARG A 153 22.33 -5.15 -19.76
C ARG A 153 21.87 -5.93 -20.96
N LYS A 154 20.98 -6.90 -20.77
CA LYS A 154 20.50 -7.80 -21.83
C LYS A 154 19.01 -7.62 -22.09
N SER A 155 18.21 -7.70 -21.04
CA SER A 155 16.75 -7.64 -21.14
C SER A 155 16.10 -7.15 -19.85
N ALA A 156 14.88 -6.61 -19.98
CA ALA A 156 14.02 -6.30 -18.86
C ALA A 156 12.61 -6.80 -19.15
N ARG A 157 12.03 -7.59 -18.25
CA ARG A 157 10.64 -8.04 -18.32
C ARG A 157 9.85 -7.48 -17.14
N ILE A 158 8.76 -6.79 -17.42
CA ILE A 158 7.90 -6.15 -16.43
C ILE A 158 6.48 -6.69 -16.56
N THR A 159 5.88 -7.12 -15.44
CA THR A 159 4.55 -7.73 -15.41
C THR A 159 3.72 -7.19 -14.26
N VAL A 160 2.38 -7.21 -14.41
CA VAL A 160 1.41 -7.01 -13.33
C VAL A 160 0.44 -8.18 -13.32
N SER A 161 0.31 -8.86 -12.17
CA SER A 161 -0.64 -9.95 -11.95
C SER A 161 -1.82 -9.46 -11.11
N ASN A 162 -3.04 -9.86 -11.48
CA ASN A 162 -4.26 -9.58 -10.73
C ASN A 162 -4.58 -10.76 -9.82
N GLU A 163 -4.35 -10.61 -8.52
CA GLU A 163 -4.62 -11.64 -7.51
C GLU A 163 -5.96 -11.41 -6.76
N SER A 164 -6.82 -10.54 -7.29
CA SER A 164 -8.17 -10.36 -6.81
C SER A 164 -9.16 -11.31 -7.48
N ASP A 165 -10.36 -11.42 -6.93
CA ASP A 165 -11.52 -12.13 -7.50
C ASP A 165 -12.31 -11.28 -8.51
N ARG A 166 -11.82 -10.08 -8.84
CA ARG A 166 -12.46 -9.12 -9.74
C ARG A 166 -11.54 -8.79 -10.90
N ARG A 167 -12.14 -8.59 -12.08
CA ARG A 167 -11.42 -8.09 -13.25
C ARG A 167 -10.90 -6.67 -12.97
N CYS A 168 -9.65 -6.40 -13.29
CA CYS A 168 -9.15 -5.05 -13.49
C CYS A 168 -9.68 -4.54 -14.83
N ASP A 169 -10.56 -3.55 -14.80
CA ASP A 169 -11.27 -3.10 -16.00
C ASP A 169 -10.37 -2.35 -16.97
N ALA A 170 -9.42 -1.57 -16.43
CA ALA A 170 -8.46 -0.83 -17.23
C ALA A 170 -7.13 -0.62 -16.49
N PHE A 171 -6.04 -0.89 -17.19
CA PHE A 171 -4.68 -0.58 -16.78
C PHE A 171 -4.03 0.25 -17.90
N TYR A 172 -3.75 1.52 -17.61
CA TYR A 172 -3.02 2.41 -18.50
C TYR A 172 -1.61 2.58 -18.00
N TYR A 173 -0.61 2.59 -18.88
CA TYR A 173 0.79 2.74 -18.46
C TYR A 173 1.69 3.33 -19.53
N TYR A 174 2.80 3.94 -19.08
CA TYR A 174 3.99 4.28 -19.84
C TYR A 174 5.22 3.75 -19.11
N LEU A 175 6.14 3.16 -19.88
CA LEU A 175 7.49 2.84 -19.47
C LEU A 175 8.44 3.55 -20.42
N ASP A 176 8.97 4.70 -19.99
CA ASP A 176 9.98 5.43 -20.76
C ASP A 176 11.37 4.89 -20.42
N TRP A 177 12.15 4.55 -21.42
CA TRP A 177 13.48 4.01 -21.22
C TRP A 177 14.47 4.51 -22.27
N GLN A 178 15.74 4.48 -21.89
CA GLN A 178 16.87 4.86 -22.71
C GLN A 178 17.55 3.59 -23.21
N LYS A 179 17.66 3.42 -24.52
CA LYS A 179 18.46 2.35 -25.11
C LYS A 179 19.88 2.86 -25.36
N HIS A 180 20.86 2.18 -24.76
CA HIS A 180 22.25 2.55 -24.80
C HIS A 180 23.07 1.57 -25.67
N LYS A 181 24.25 2.00 -26.13
CA LYS A 181 25.23 1.11 -26.78
C LYS A 181 25.90 0.18 -25.75
N SER A 182 26.12 0.67 -24.54
CA SER A 182 26.65 -0.06 -23.39
C SER A 182 26.35 0.67 -22.09
N LEU A 183 26.43 -0.05 -20.98
CA LEU A 183 26.35 0.55 -19.63
C LEU A 183 27.72 0.45 -18.93
N PRO A 184 28.07 1.39 -18.03
CA PRO A 184 29.27 1.32 -17.22
C PRO A 184 29.38 -0.02 -16.48
N ARG A 185 30.60 -0.54 -16.31
CA ARG A 185 30.82 -1.87 -15.68
C ARG A 185 30.32 -1.93 -14.23
N ASN A 186 30.36 -0.81 -13.49
CA ASN A 186 29.93 -0.69 -12.12
C ASN A 186 28.45 -0.34 -11.96
N THR A 187 27.64 -0.36 -13.02
CA THR A 187 26.18 -0.17 -12.93
C THR A 187 25.56 -1.36 -12.20
N ALA A 188 24.84 -1.08 -11.14
CA ALA A 188 24.08 -2.03 -10.33
C ALA A 188 22.61 -2.05 -10.79
N TYR A 189 21.91 -3.15 -10.51
CA TYR A 189 20.49 -3.33 -10.85
C TYR A 189 19.59 -2.85 -9.71
N PHE A 190 18.43 -2.34 -10.06
CA PHE A 190 17.42 -1.88 -9.12
C PHE A 190 16.60 -3.03 -8.54
N HIS A 191 16.32 -2.97 -7.25
CA HIS A 191 15.51 -3.93 -6.53
C HIS A 191 14.48 -3.23 -5.66
N ALA A 192 13.29 -3.86 -5.55
CA ALA A 192 12.27 -3.43 -4.60
C ALA A 192 11.44 -4.65 -4.16
N MET A 193 11.48 -4.98 -2.87
CA MET A 193 10.83 -6.19 -2.35
C MET A 193 9.91 -5.88 -1.18
N TYR A 194 8.72 -6.43 -1.24
CA TYR A 194 7.71 -6.35 -0.18
C TYR A 194 7.94 -7.39 0.91
N ARG A 195 7.62 -7.02 2.13
CA ARG A 195 7.56 -7.90 3.30
C ARG A 195 6.41 -7.49 4.21
N GLN A 196 5.86 -8.46 4.95
CA GLN A 196 4.87 -8.19 6.01
C GLN A 196 5.03 -9.13 7.20
N GLU A 197 4.57 -8.66 8.36
CA GLU A 197 4.23 -9.44 9.54
C GLU A 197 2.84 -8.99 10.03
N HIS A 198 1.87 -9.88 9.95
CA HIS A 198 0.48 -9.63 10.33
C HIS A 198 0.00 -10.71 11.32
N PRO A 199 0.26 -10.58 12.64
CA PRO A 199 0.92 -9.46 13.34
C PRO A 199 2.45 -9.57 13.36
N CYS A 200 3.13 -8.53 13.90
CA CYS A 200 4.55 -8.57 14.24
C CYS A 200 4.86 -9.73 15.18
N VAL A 201 5.97 -10.41 14.95
CA VAL A 201 6.39 -11.59 15.72
C VAL A 201 7.14 -11.13 16.97
N MET A 202 6.54 -11.38 18.12
CA MET A 202 7.09 -11.01 19.43
C MET A 202 8.45 -11.68 19.70
N GLY A 203 9.34 -10.95 20.38
CA GLY A 203 10.67 -11.43 20.79
C GLY A 203 11.75 -11.30 19.72
N ARG A 204 11.48 -10.62 18.60
CA ARG A 204 12.45 -10.27 17.56
C ARG A 204 12.04 -8.98 16.84
N ASN A 205 13.01 -8.28 16.27
CA ASN A 205 12.75 -7.09 15.48
C ASN A 205 12.06 -7.43 14.14
N TYR A 206 11.31 -6.49 13.59
CA TYR A 206 10.79 -6.58 12.23
C TYR A 206 11.95 -6.45 11.23
N LEU A 207 12.06 -7.40 10.31
CA LEU A 207 13.10 -7.42 9.29
C LEU A 207 12.68 -6.56 8.09
N LEU A 208 13.40 -5.47 7.81
CA LEU A 208 13.19 -4.64 6.62
C LEU A 208 13.89 -5.24 5.40
N ALA A 209 15.14 -5.69 5.55
CA ALA A 209 15.92 -6.29 4.47
C ALA A 209 16.97 -7.28 4.99
N ASP A 210 17.22 -8.36 4.20
CA ASP A 210 18.32 -9.31 4.40
C ASP A 210 18.96 -9.61 3.03
N LEU A 211 19.99 -8.87 2.69
CA LEU A 211 20.63 -8.82 1.38
C LEU A 211 21.98 -9.52 1.41
N GLN A 212 22.32 -10.25 0.35
CA GLN A 212 23.62 -10.84 0.12
C GLN A 212 24.17 -10.39 -1.23
N GLY A 213 25.46 -10.06 -1.29
CA GLY A 213 26.12 -9.54 -2.47
C GLY A 213 26.74 -8.18 -2.23
N ARG A 214 26.90 -7.41 -3.30
CA ARG A 214 27.47 -6.06 -3.25
C ARG A 214 26.50 -5.05 -3.81
N GLY A 215 26.19 -4.03 -3.04
CA GLY A 215 25.22 -3.01 -3.43
C GLY A 215 25.15 -1.84 -2.46
N HIS A 216 24.04 -1.12 -2.52
CA HIS A 216 23.72 -0.06 -1.57
C HIS A 216 22.19 0.06 -1.42
N TYR A 217 21.77 0.20 -0.17
CA TYR A 217 20.39 0.42 0.22
C TYR A 217 20.01 1.87 -0.02
N VAL A 218 18.82 2.11 -0.58
CA VAL A 218 18.35 3.45 -0.96
C VAL A 218 16.98 3.83 -0.39
N GLY A 219 16.36 2.97 0.41
CA GLY A 219 15.16 3.42 1.11
C GLY A 219 14.18 2.36 1.55
N THR A 220 13.22 2.84 2.32
CA THR A 220 12.11 2.08 2.89
C THR A 220 10.80 2.82 2.71
N VAL A 221 9.76 2.07 2.34
CA VAL A 221 8.35 2.44 2.61
C VAL A 221 7.87 1.50 3.70
N GLN A 222 7.27 2.02 4.77
CA GLN A 222 6.70 1.22 5.86
C GLN A 222 5.23 1.58 6.06
N SER A 223 4.41 0.59 6.36
CA SER A 223 2.99 0.76 6.63
C SER A 223 2.63 -0.05 7.87
N VAL A 224 1.96 0.60 8.83
CA VAL A 224 1.58 0.01 10.11
C VAL A 224 0.10 0.26 10.36
N GLN A 225 -0.62 -0.78 10.81
CA GLN A 225 -1.97 -0.66 11.35
C GLN A 225 -1.94 -1.00 12.84
N ASN A 226 -2.37 -0.06 13.66
CA ASN A 226 -2.42 -0.22 15.12
C ASN A 226 -3.38 -1.33 15.55
N MET A 227 -2.89 -2.26 16.36
CA MET A 227 -3.72 -3.26 17.06
C MET A 227 -4.14 -2.80 18.46
N SER A 228 -3.44 -1.82 19.03
CA SER A 228 -3.70 -1.22 20.32
C SER A 228 -3.73 0.30 20.24
N ALA A 229 -4.42 0.95 21.17
CA ALA A 229 -4.27 2.39 21.37
C ALA A 229 -2.85 2.73 21.84
N GLY A 230 -2.33 3.85 21.38
CA GLY A 230 -1.00 4.35 21.70
C GLY A 230 -0.10 4.53 20.49
N TRP A 231 1.10 5.01 20.74
CA TRP A 231 2.14 5.29 19.75
C TRP A 231 2.97 4.03 19.47
N TYR A 232 3.15 3.63 18.22
CA TYR A 232 3.87 2.42 17.83
C TYR A 232 5.35 2.65 17.49
N GLY A 233 5.82 3.88 17.47
CA GLY A 233 7.06 4.25 16.80
C GLY A 233 8.25 4.55 17.72
N GLU A 234 8.33 3.94 18.92
CA GLU A 234 9.51 4.05 19.78
C GLU A 234 10.67 3.10 19.38
N GLY A 235 10.43 2.23 18.39
CA GLY A 235 11.39 1.19 18.00
C GLY A 235 12.53 1.72 17.15
N ASP A 236 13.77 1.38 17.54
CA ASP A 236 15.01 1.78 16.86
C ASP A 236 15.23 1.01 15.57
N ASP A 237 15.90 1.63 14.59
CA ASP A 237 16.41 0.97 13.39
C ASP A 237 17.87 0.49 13.59
N PHE A 238 18.18 -0.65 12.92
CA PHE A 238 19.51 -1.25 12.99
C PHE A 238 20.00 -1.70 11.62
N PHE A 239 21.23 -1.30 11.25
CA PHE A 239 21.89 -1.73 10.02
C PHE A 239 23.14 -2.54 10.36
N PHE A 240 23.12 -3.85 10.05
CA PHE A 240 24.24 -4.78 10.16
C PHE A 240 24.91 -4.93 8.79
N ILE A 241 26.13 -4.43 8.63
CA ILE A 241 26.81 -4.33 7.34
C ILE A 241 27.92 -5.39 7.27
N ASP A 242 27.99 -6.12 6.14
CA ASP A 242 29.07 -7.05 5.80
C ASP A 242 29.31 -8.16 6.82
N GLY A 243 28.27 -8.61 7.54
CA GLY A 243 28.32 -9.70 8.52
C GLY A 243 28.69 -9.27 9.94
N GLU A 244 28.62 -7.98 10.23
CA GLU A 244 28.80 -7.48 11.61
C GLU A 244 27.73 -8.06 12.55
N THR A 245 28.13 -8.37 13.77
CA THR A 245 27.25 -8.89 14.83
C THR A 245 26.57 -7.78 15.62
N GLU A 246 27.16 -6.57 15.62
CA GLU A 246 26.57 -5.37 16.16
C GLU A 246 26.16 -4.41 15.03
N PRO A 247 25.05 -3.69 15.17
CA PRO A 247 24.64 -2.77 14.11
C PRO A 247 25.61 -1.57 14.02
N ARG A 248 26.06 -1.29 12.80
CA ARG A 248 26.94 -0.14 12.52
C ARG A 248 26.17 1.19 12.57
N LEU A 249 24.91 1.19 12.06
CA LEU A 249 24.02 2.32 12.17
C LEU A 249 22.90 1.94 13.12
N ARG A 250 22.54 2.84 14.03
CA ARG A 250 21.52 2.67 15.06
C ARG A 250 20.67 3.91 15.13
N GLY A 251 19.35 3.73 15.17
CA GLY A 251 18.40 4.80 15.36
C GLY A 251 18.05 5.06 16.83
N THR A 252 17.02 5.86 17.01
CA THR A 252 16.48 6.30 18.31
C THR A 252 14.97 6.22 18.37
N GLY A 253 14.32 5.80 17.30
CA GLY A 253 12.88 5.66 17.17
C GLY A 253 12.46 5.50 15.71
N THR A 254 11.28 4.95 15.48
CA THR A 254 10.75 4.74 14.13
C THR A 254 10.53 6.07 13.42
N GLU A 255 9.93 7.08 14.08
CA GLU A 255 9.76 8.40 13.48
C GLU A 255 11.09 9.07 13.17
N ASP A 256 12.11 8.86 14.01
CA ASP A 256 13.45 9.42 13.84
C ASP A 256 14.13 8.80 12.62
N TYR A 257 13.97 7.47 12.42
CA TYR A 257 14.41 6.81 11.19
C TYR A 257 13.77 7.44 9.96
N PHE A 258 12.48 7.74 10.01
CA PHE A 258 11.77 8.39 8.90
C PHE A 258 11.94 9.92 8.88
N CYS A 259 12.89 10.46 9.67
CA CYS A 259 13.26 11.88 9.72
C CYS A 259 12.12 12.82 10.15
N ASP A 260 11.14 12.31 10.89
CA ASP A 260 10.12 13.10 11.61
C ASP A 260 10.59 13.28 13.09
N GLY A 261 9.74 13.75 13.96
CA GLY A 261 10.08 13.93 15.39
C GLY A 261 8.85 14.06 16.27
N TRP A 262 8.89 13.42 17.44
CA TRP A 262 7.79 13.42 18.40
C TRP A 262 6.47 12.89 17.81
N GLY A 263 6.58 11.77 17.06
CA GLY A 263 5.49 11.12 16.37
C GLY A 263 5.26 11.65 14.95
N PHE A 264 4.35 11.01 14.20
CA PHE A 264 4.06 11.32 12.81
C PHE A 264 2.96 12.37 12.63
N ARG A 265 3.11 13.19 11.57
CA ARG A 265 2.07 14.09 11.06
C ARG A 265 2.09 14.04 9.54
N PRO A 266 0.91 14.18 8.86
CA PRO A 266 0.87 14.14 7.39
C PRO A 266 1.74 15.25 6.77
N HIS A 267 2.71 14.84 5.97
CA HIS A 267 3.51 15.70 5.11
C HIS A 267 4.17 14.87 4.00
N ASP A 268 4.69 15.53 2.99
CA ASP A 268 5.51 14.91 1.97
C ASP A 268 6.74 15.78 1.65
N GLY A 269 7.80 15.14 1.19
CA GLY A 269 9.07 15.79 0.87
C GLY A 269 9.93 14.96 -0.07
N PRO A 270 11.02 15.54 -0.60
CA PRO A 270 11.84 14.87 -1.61
C PRO A 270 12.47 13.56 -1.14
N PHE A 271 12.80 13.42 0.15
CA PHE A 271 13.55 12.30 0.71
C PHE A 271 12.76 11.46 1.70
N TYR A 272 11.82 12.06 2.43
CA TYR A 272 11.01 11.40 3.46
C TYR A 272 9.64 12.08 3.56
N GLY A 273 8.69 11.37 4.17
CA GLY A 273 7.37 11.90 4.43
C GLY A 273 6.39 10.87 4.99
N VAL A 274 5.24 11.37 5.39
CA VAL A 274 4.13 10.66 6.02
C VAL A 274 2.85 10.89 5.20
N PRO A 275 2.68 10.23 4.04
CA PRO A 275 1.51 10.44 3.18
C PRO A 275 0.20 9.94 3.80
N LEU A 276 0.25 9.05 4.79
CA LEU A 276 -0.92 8.57 5.51
C LEU A 276 -0.63 8.52 7.01
N TRP A 277 -1.47 9.20 7.79
CA TRP A 277 -1.50 9.10 9.23
C TRP A 277 -2.93 9.30 9.74
N GLU A 278 -3.52 8.26 10.36
CA GLU A 278 -4.91 8.28 10.86
C GLU A 278 -4.98 8.49 12.38
N GLY A 279 -3.86 8.33 13.11
CA GLY A 279 -3.76 8.57 14.55
C GLY A 279 -3.37 7.34 15.37
N TYR A 280 -3.77 7.33 16.65
CA TYR A 280 -3.27 6.43 17.70
C TYR A 280 -4.30 5.37 18.14
N ALA A 281 -5.49 5.35 17.57
CA ALA A 281 -6.54 4.40 17.95
C ALA A 281 -6.31 3.01 17.32
N PRO A 282 -6.83 1.93 17.91
CA PRO A 282 -6.84 0.63 17.27
C PRO A 282 -7.49 0.70 15.88
N GLY A 283 -6.88 0.04 14.89
CA GLY A 283 -7.30 0.08 13.49
C GLY A 283 -6.80 1.28 12.70
N ASN A 284 -6.26 2.33 13.34
CA ASN A 284 -5.66 3.45 12.62
C ASN A 284 -4.39 3.01 11.86
N ARG A 285 -4.18 3.61 10.70
CA ARG A 285 -3.13 3.26 9.74
C ARG A 285 -2.16 4.39 9.55
N GLY A 286 -0.89 4.03 9.32
CA GLY A 286 0.16 4.94 8.89
C GLY A 286 0.90 4.36 7.69
N SER A 287 1.32 5.21 6.75
CA SER A 287 2.32 4.90 5.72
C SER A 287 3.34 6.00 5.69
N VAL A 288 4.61 5.61 5.73
CA VAL A 288 5.74 6.52 5.81
C VAL A 288 6.83 6.06 4.83
N TYR A 289 7.65 6.99 4.37
CA TYR A 289 8.79 6.64 3.51
C TYR A 289 10.03 7.43 3.88
N ARG A 290 11.20 6.79 3.69
CA ARG A 290 12.51 7.43 3.64
C ARG A 290 13.29 6.89 2.46
N PHE A 291 13.80 7.78 1.60
CA PHE A 291 14.67 7.45 0.49
C PHE A 291 16.08 8.02 0.74
N HIS A 292 17.06 7.12 0.92
CA HIS A 292 18.46 7.43 1.20
C HIS A 292 19.19 7.89 -0.08
N LEU A 293 18.76 9.02 -0.67
CA LEU A 293 19.32 9.51 -1.93
C LEU A 293 20.63 10.21 -1.73
N THR A 294 20.80 10.86 -0.57
CA THR A 294 22.02 11.57 -0.18
C THR A 294 22.93 10.75 0.73
N ASP A 295 22.37 9.73 1.36
CA ASP A 295 22.96 8.91 2.41
C ASP A 295 22.77 7.40 2.15
N PRO A 296 22.99 6.90 0.91
CA PRO A 296 22.84 5.48 0.62
C PRO A 296 23.75 4.64 1.51
N VAL A 297 23.29 3.45 1.91
CA VAL A 297 24.05 2.56 2.80
C VAL A 297 24.74 1.47 1.98
N PRO A 298 26.05 1.58 1.70
CA PRO A 298 26.77 0.61 0.88
C PRO A 298 27.13 -0.66 1.68
N PHE A 299 27.10 -1.80 0.97
CA PHE A 299 27.57 -3.09 1.46
C PHE A 299 28.38 -3.83 0.39
N LYS A 300 29.35 -4.66 0.83
CA LYS A 300 30.25 -5.42 -0.04
C LYS A 300 29.98 -6.93 -0.02
N LYS A 301 29.32 -7.43 1.04
CA LYS A 301 29.03 -8.85 1.23
C LYS A 301 27.57 -9.07 1.61
N SER A 302 27.04 -8.29 2.53
CA SER A 302 25.69 -8.42 3.04
C SER A 302 25.20 -7.16 3.73
N LEU A 303 23.89 -7.00 3.79
CA LEU A 303 23.22 -5.99 4.60
C LEU A 303 21.97 -6.59 5.22
N ARG A 304 21.84 -6.48 6.55
CA ARG A 304 20.61 -6.78 7.27
C ARG A 304 20.11 -5.50 7.92
N VAL A 305 18.85 -5.15 7.63
CA VAL A 305 18.18 -3.97 8.17
C VAL A 305 16.99 -4.43 8.98
N GLU A 306 16.91 -4.01 10.21
CA GLU A 306 15.83 -4.32 11.15
C GLU A 306 15.28 -3.03 11.75
N ILE A 307 14.03 -3.10 12.22
CA ILE A 307 13.42 -2.07 13.04
C ILE A 307 12.63 -2.73 14.17
N GLU A 308 12.75 -2.21 15.38
CA GLU A 308 11.95 -2.68 16.50
C GLU A 308 10.46 -2.32 16.28
N HIS A 309 9.55 -3.16 16.76
CA HIS A 309 8.11 -2.87 16.80
C HIS A 309 7.68 -2.56 18.25
N LYS A 310 8.31 -1.54 18.82
CA LYS A 310 8.08 -1.08 20.20
C LYS A 310 7.33 0.25 20.23
N GLY A 311 6.62 0.48 21.33
CA GLY A 311 5.90 1.71 21.50
C GLY A 311 5.14 1.80 22.83
N SER A 312 4.34 2.87 22.96
CA SER A 312 3.43 3.02 24.09
C SER A 312 2.14 2.25 23.88
N GLN A 313 1.52 1.83 24.97
CA GLN A 313 0.20 1.21 24.94
C GLN A 313 -0.62 1.61 26.17
N GLU A 314 -1.87 1.97 25.94
CA GLU A 314 -2.90 2.04 26.96
C GLU A 314 -3.62 0.69 27.08
N PHE A 315 -3.74 0.17 28.30
CA PHE A 315 -4.41 -1.08 28.60
C PHE A 315 -5.87 -0.85 29.04
N PRO A 316 -6.73 -1.89 29.03
CA PRO A 316 -8.13 -1.75 29.44
C PRO A 316 -8.33 -1.25 30.88
N ASP A 317 -7.36 -1.48 31.76
CA ASP A 317 -7.34 -0.97 33.14
C ASP A 317 -6.85 0.49 33.25
N ARG A 318 -6.65 1.17 32.10
CA ARG A 318 -6.10 2.54 31.94
C ARG A 318 -4.65 2.70 32.37
N SER A 319 -3.94 1.64 32.70
CA SER A 319 -2.49 1.72 32.85
C SER A 319 -1.83 1.94 31.48
N VAL A 320 -0.69 2.65 31.48
CA VAL A 320 0.07 2.95 30.25
C VAL A 320 1.49 2.41 30.41
N SER A 321 1.98 1.73 29.38
CA SER A 321 3.41 1.45 29.21
C SER A 321 3.98 2.37 28.14
N GLY A 322 5.15 2.96 28.36
CA GLY A 322 5.79 3.84 27.40
C GLY A 322 6.60 3.12 26.33
N PHE A 323 7.09 1.92 26.64
CA PHE A 323 8.03 1.20 25.75
C PHE A 323 7.89 -0.32 25.94
N ILE A 324 7.05 -0.94 25.09
CA ILE A 324 6.86 -2.40 25.02
C ILE A 324 6.80 -2.87 23.58
N GLU A 325 7.09 -4.15 23.33
CA GLU A 325 6.81 -4.77 22.04
C GLU A 325 5.30 -4.74 21.75
N ARG A 326 4.95 -4.50 20.48
CA ARG A 326 3.57 -4.39 20.00
C ARG A 326 3.34 -5.38 18.87
N ASP A 327 2.15 -5.97 18.83
CA ASP A 327 1.68 -6.92 17.83
C ASP A 327 0.92 -6.21 16.67
N ASP A 328 1.38 -5.03 16.28
CA ASP A 328 0.78 -4.29 15.18
C ASP A 328 0.96 -5.03 13.83
N LEU A 329 0.09 -4.73 12.85
CA LEU A 329 0.21 -5.28 11.51
C LEU A 329 1.17 -4.40 10.71
N MET A 330 2.36 -4.91 10.42
CA MET A 330 3.42 -4.17 9.76
C MET A 330 3.74 -4.74 8.37
N SER A 331 3.97 -3.86 7.41
CA SER A 331 4.47 -4.18 6.08
C SER A 331 5.46 -3.15 5.59
N SER A 332 6.34 -3.53 4.68
CA SER A 332 7.36 -2.63 4.13
C SER A 332 7.76 -3.00 2.71
N VAL A 333 8.33 -2.04 2.00
CA VAL A 333 9.10 -2.25 0.77
C VAL A 333 10.51 -1.73 1.00
N ALA A 334 11.50 -2.59 0.80
CA ALA A 334 12.91 -2.23 0.80
C ALA A 334 13.37 -1.93 -0.62
N PHE A 335 14.10 -0.83 -0.81
CA PHE A 335 14.65 -0.39 -2.10
C PHE A 335 16.18 -0.39 -2.05
N TRP A 336 16.83 -1.01 -3.05
CA TRP A 336 18.29 -1.03 -3.13
C TRP A 336 18.79 -1.23 -4.55
N TYR A 337 20.08 -1.03 -4.75
CA TYR A 337 20.80 -1.40 -5.96
C TYR A 337 21.89 -2.41 -5.62
N GLN A 338 22.02 -3.48 -6.40
CA GLN A 338 23.11 -4.44 -6.24
C GLN A 338 23.52 -5.09 -7.57
N VAL A 339 24.68 -5.73 -7.54
CA VAL A 339 25.16 -6.60 -8.63
C VAL A 339 24.47 -7.96 -8.54
N GLU A 340 23.94 -8.46 -9.65
CA GLU A 340 23.36 -9.79 -9.75
C GLU A 340 24.43 -10.91 -9.66
N PRO A 341 24.09 -12.12 -9.18
CA PRO A 341 22.75 -12.53 -8.73
C PRO A 341 22.44 -12.06 -7.29
N HIS A 342 21.15 -11.80 -7.03
CA HIS A 342 20.67 -11.52 -5.70
C HIS A 342 20.22 -12.79 -4.95
N LYS A 343 20.19 -12.75 -3.61
CA LYS A 343 19.58 -13.78 -2.78
C LYS A 343 18.06 -13.76 -3.03
N PRO A 344 17.42 -14.92 -3.30
CA PRO A 344 15.98 -14.98 -3.43
C PRO A 344 15.27 -14.42 -2.18
N TRP A 345 14.27 -13.57 -2.41
CA TRP A 345 13.43 -13.02 -1.35
C TRP A 345 12.38 -14.07 -0.91
N PRO A 346 11.92 -14.05 0.35
CA PRO A 346 10.79 -14.89 0.74
C PRO A 346 9.59 -14.69 -0.18
N ALA A 347 8.85 -15.77 -0.43
CA ALA A 347 7.68 -15.71 -1.29
C ALA A 347 6.70 -14.62 -0.86
N LEU A 348 6.22 -13.85 -1.82
CA LEU A 348 5.20 -12.83 -1.58
C LEU A 348 3.90 -13.51 -1.09
N PRO A 349 3.31 -13.09 0.03
CA PRO A 349 2.02 -13.61 0.46
C PRO A 349 0.95 -13.44 -0.62
N PRO A 350 0.00 -14.37 -0.78
CA PRO A 350 -1.13 -14.21 -1.70
C PRO A 350 -1.89 -12.90 -1.48
N GLY A 351 -2.48 -12.33 -2.55
CA GLY A 351 -3.15 -11.03 -2.51
C GLY A 351 -4.09 -10.81 -1.33
N PRO A 352 -5.03 -11.74 -1.05
CA PRO A 352 -5.95 -11.61 0.10
C PRO A 352 -5.24 -11.58 1.46
N GLU A 353 -4.09 -12.26 1.61
CA GLU A 353 -3.33 -12.29 2.87
C GLU A 353 -2.52 -11.02 3.14
N ARG A 354 -2.38 -10.15 2.12
CA ARG A 354 -1.74 -8.83 2.26
C ARG A 354 -2.69 -7.77 2.82
N LEU A 355 -3.99 -8.07 2.87
CA LEU A 355 -4.99 -7.15 3.41
C LEU A 355 -5.03 -7.28 4.93
N ALA A 356 -4.99 -6.15 5.63
CA ALA A 356 -5.18 -6.11 7.08
C ALA A 356 -6.63 -6.43 7.48
N GLU A 357 -7.55 -6.30 6.52
CA GLU A 357 -8.96 -6.63 6.69
C GLU A 357 -9.57 -7.03 5.35
N GLN A 358 -10.58 -7.90 5.40
CA GLN A 358 -11.40 -8.27 4.24
C GLN A 358 -12.81 -7.71 4.42
N THR A 359 -13.32 -7.00 3.43
CA THR A 359 -14.71 -6.55 3.44
C THR A 359 -15.56 -7.51 2.62
N LEU A 360 -16.44 -8.22 3.29
CA LEU A 360 -17.43 -9.10 2.67
C LEU A 360 -18.75 -8.35 2.53
N ALA A 361 -19.29 -8.29 1.31
CA ALA A 361 -20.66 -7.80 1.08
C ALA A 361 -21.62 -8.92 1.45
N LEU A 362 -22.29 -8.82 2.59
CA LEU A 362 -23.28 -9.80 3.03
C LEU A 362 -24.61 -9.58 2.30
N VAL A 363 -25.06 -8.34 2.21
CA VAL A 363 -26.30 -7.95 1.53
C VAL A 363 -26.04 -6.72 0.67
N THR A 364 -26.30 -6.81 -0.63
CA THR A 364 -26.42 -5.64 -1.50
C THR A 364 -27.92 -5.34 -1.64
N GLY A 365 -28.37 -4.19 -1.13
CA GLY A 365 -29.77 -3.93 -0.91
C GLY A 365 -30.64 -4.17 -2.15
N TRP A 366 -30.35 -3.52 -3.28
CA TRP A 366 -31.15 -3.67 -4.50
C TRP A 366 -31.12 -5.10 -5.08
N LYS A 367 -30.05 -5.88 -4.89
CA LYS A 367 -29.96 -7.28 -5.32
C LYS A 367 -30.76 -8.20 -4.41
N ALA A 368 -30.92 -7.84 -3.15
CA ALA A 368 -31.66 -8.63 -2.18
C ALA A 368 -33.16 -8.64 -2.40
N VAL A 369 -33.73 -7.66 -3.11
CA VAL A 369 -35.17 -7.51 -3.34
C VAL A 369 -35.85 -8.79 -3.89
N GLY A 370 -35.18 -9.48 -4.83
CA GLY A 370 -35.73 -10.71 -5.43
C GLY A 370 -35.75 -11.93 -4.50
N GLY A 371 -35.00 -11.94 -3.40
CA GLY A 371 -34.92 -13.03 -2.43
C GLY A 371 -35.44 -12.66 -1.04
N ALA A 372 -35.83 -11.41 -0.84
CA ALA A 372 -36.33 -10.93 0.43
C ALA A 372 -37.74 -11.43 0.72
N LYS A 373 -37.99 -11.76 2.01
CA LYS A 373 -39.35 -11.94 2.52
C LYS A 373 -39.80 -10.65 3.20
N HIS A 374 -41.07 -10.32 3.09
CA HIS A 374 -41.58 -9.08 3.68
C HIS A 374 -43.07 -9.21 4.05
N SER A 375 -43.54 -8.32 4.95
CA SER A 375 -44.94 -8.13 5.24
C SER A 375 -45.68 -7.61 3.99
N ASP A 376 -47.01 -7.60 4.02
CA ASP A 376 -47.88 -7.17 2.91
C ASP A 376 -47.78 -5.65 2.67
N HIS A 377 -46.57 -5.19 2.30
CA HIS A 377 -46.27 -3.80 1.97
C HIS A 377 -45.30 -3.75 0.77
N PRO A 378 -45.34 -2.67 -0.04
CA PRO A 378 -44.51 -2.59 -1.24
C PRO A 378 -43.00 -2.68 -0.95
N LEU A 379 -42.32 -3.55 -1.71
CA LEU A 379 -40.86 -3.70 -1.75
C LEU A 379 -40.40 -3.57 -3.19
N ALA A 380 -39.45 -2.71 -3.47
CA ALA A 380 -38.96 -2.43 -4.81
C ALA A 380 -37.45 -2.09 -4.83
N VAL A 381 -36.88 -2.09 -6.03
CA VAL A 381 -35.62 -1.40 -6.29
C VAL A 381 -35.91 0.06 -6.60
N GLN A 382 -35.27 0.97 -5.90
CA GLN A 382 -35.30 2.41 -6.19
C GLN A 382 -33.99 2.89 -6.72
N ASP A 383 -34.03 3.62 -7.87
CA ASP A 383 -32.84 4.31 -8.39
C ASP A 383 -32.55 5.56 -7.55
N LEU A 384 -31.27 5.70 -7.11
CA LEU A 384 -30.82 6.79 -6.28
C LEU A 384 -29.36 7.17 -6.66
N PRO A 385 -29.15 7.67 -7.89
CA PRO A 385 -27.82 8.00 -8.38
C PRO A 385 -27.16 9.10 -7.54
N GLY A 386 -25.85 8.97 -7.27
CA GLY A 386 -25.09 9.92 -6.48
C GLY A 386 -25.27 9.82 -4.95
N ILE A 387 -26.22 9.00 -4.45
CA ILE A 387 -26.47 8.79 -3.02
C ILE A 387 -26.19 7.34 -2.63
N ALA A 388 -26.87 6.37 -3.21
CA ALA A 388 -26.58 4.96 -3.00
C ALA A 388 -25.27 4.56 -3.70
N LYS A 389 -24.51 3.62 -3.11
CA LYS A 389 -23.17 3.23 -3.59
C LYS A 389 -23.18 2.75 -5.05
N GLU A 390 -24.18 1.93 -5.42
CA GLU A 390 -24.36 1.43 -6.80
C GLU A 390 -25.48 2.18 -7.54
N GLY A 391 -25.86 3.38 -7.06
CA GLY A 391 -26.96 4.17 -7.61
C GLY A 391 -28.35 3.60 -7.37
N LYS A 392 -28.48 2.53 -6.57
CA LYS A 392 -29.74 1.80 -6.32
C LYS A 392 -29.80 1.32 -4.88
N GLN A 393 -31.03 1.22 -4.35
CA GLN A 393 -31.29 0.67 -3.02
C GLN A 393 -32.45 -0.34 -3.02
N LEU A 394 -32.52 -1.19 -1.99
CA LEU A 394 -33.75 -1.82 -1.58
C LEU A 394 -34.62 -0.75 -0.93
N PHE A 395 -35.81 -0.55 -1.44
CA PHE A 395 -36.80 0.41 -0.94
C PHE A 395 -38.06 -0.29 -0.50
N PHE A 396 -38.31 -0.26 0.81
CA PHE A 396 -39.48 -0.84 1.44
C PHE A 396 -40.36 0.29 1.99
N THR A 397 -41.68 0.28 1.66
CA THR A 397 -42.61 1.37 1.95
C THR A 397 -43.79 0.89 2.76
N PRO A 398 -43.62 0.58 4.06
CA PRO A 398 -44.76 0.19 4.92
C PRO A 398 -45.67 1.38 5.18
N ARG A 399 -46.98 1.05 5.30
CA ARG A 399 -48.03 2.05 5.58
C ARG A 399 -48.20 2.34 7.06
N ASN A 400 -47.60 1.52 7.93
CA ASN A 400 -47.66 1.61 9.40
C ASN A 400 -46.45 0.95 10.02
N ASP A 401 -46.43 0.88 11.34
CA ASP A 401 -45.31 0.31 12.14
C ASP A 401 -45.27 -1.23 12.19
N GLN A 402 -46.13 -1.92 11.44
CA GLN A 402 -46.15 -3.39 11.38
C GLN A 402 -45.33 -3.95 10.19
N GLY A 403 -44.66 -3.08 9.45
CA GLY A 403 -43.84 -3.45 8.33
C GLY A 403 -42.54 -4.17 8.72
N TRP A 404 -42.20 -5.24 8.00
CA TRP A 404 -40.93 -5.92 8.15
C TRP A 404 -40.39 -6.45 6.83
N VAL A 405 -39.08 -6.57 6.71
CA VAL A 405 -38.38 -7.20 5.59
C VAL A 405 -37.19 -8.04 6.10
N GLU A 406 -37.05 -9.24 5.53
CA GLU A 406 -35.95 -10.18 5.79
C GLU A 406 -35.05 -10.31 4.56
N CYS A 407 -33.77 -10.18 4.73
CA CYS A 407 -32.76 -10.35 3.71
C CYS A 407 -31.91 -11.57 4.06
N PRO A 408 -32.10 -12.73 3.39
CA PRO A 408 -31.23 -13.88 3.57
C PRO A 408 -29.86 -13.66 2.92
N PHE A 409 -28.82 -14.21 3.51
CA PHE A 409 -27.47 -14.22 2.96
C PHE A 409 -26.71 -15.50 3.37
N GLN A 410 -25.57 -15.75 2.71
CA GLN A 410 -24.72 -16.93 2.96
C GLN A 410 -23.33 -16.52 3.40
N VAL A 411 -22.78 -17.30 4.34
CA VAL A 411 -21.39 -17.19 4.78
C VAL A 411 -20.68 -18.51 4.45
N GLY A 412 -19.56 -18.43 3.69
CA GLY A 412 -18.90 -19.62 3.17
C GLY A 412 -18.06 -20.39 4.21
N LYS A 413 -17.67 -19.76 5.31
CA LYS A 413 -16.91 -20.34 6.43
C LYS A 413 -17.22 -19.57 7.71
N ASP A 414 -16.91 -20.17 8.86
CA ASP A 414 -17.00 -19.46 10.13
C ASP A 414 -16.11 -18.21 10.12
N ILE A 415 -16.68 -17.06 10.50
CA ILE A 415 -15.96 -15.78 10.59
C ILE A 415 -16.31 -15.06 11.87
N ARG A 416 -15.35 -14.28 12.38
CA ARG A 416 -15.61 -13.18 13.30
C ARG A 416 -15.43 -11.87 12.51
N ALA A 417 -16.43 -11.01 12.53
CA ALA A 417 -16.43 -9.83 11.70
C ALA A 417 -17.11 -8.66 12.37
N HIS A 418 -16.67 -7.47 12.06
CA HIS A 418 -17.34 -6.24 12.43
C HIS A 418 -18.44 -5.95 11.41
N LEU A 419 -19.69 -5.83 11.87
CA LEU A 419 -20.82 -5.58 10.98
C LEU A 419 -21.10 -4.09 10.82
N TRP A 420 -21.37 -3.71 9.57
CA TRP A 420 -21.69 -2.36 9.17
C TRP A 420 -22.96 -2.36 8.31
N GLY A 421 -23.96 -1.60 8.75
CA GLY A 421 -25.17 -1.33 7.98
C GLY A 421 -25.11 0.02 7.30
N LYS A 422 -25.32 0.06 6.00
CA LYS A 422 -25.37 1.29 5.19
C LYS A 422 -26.79 1.48 4.69
N PHE A 423 -27.39 2.58 5.10
CA PHE A 423 -28.79 2.91 4.83
C PHE A 423 -28.88 4.28 4.16
N ILE A 424 -30.01 4.48 3.51
CA ILE A 424 -30.45 5.82 3.16
C ILE A 424 -31.29 6.35 4.30
N GLN A 425 -31.09 7.63 4.66
CA GLN A 425 -31.93 8.41 5.53
C GLN A 425 -32.71 9.44 4.68
N SER A 426 -33.97 9.70 5.03
CA SER A 426 -34.79 10.74 4.38
C SER A 426 -35.93 11.19 5.29
N HIS A 427 -36.70 12.20 4.85
CA HIS A 427 -37.76 12.84 5.62
C HIS A 427 -39.00 11.95 5.86
N ASP A 428 -39.15 10.85 5.12
CA ASP A 428 -40.26 9.89 5.18
C ASP A 428 -39.85 8.49 5.66
N TYR A 429 -38.68 8.37 6.31
CA TYR A 429 -38.12 7.09 6.77
C TYR A 429 -38.42 6.83 8.25
N GLY A 430 -38.57 5.52 8.57
CA GLY A 430 -38.97 5.03 9.87
C GLY A 430 -37.79 4.72 10.82
N ILE A 431 -38.16 4.18 11.97
CA ILE A 431 -37.25 3.59 12.97
C ILE A 431 -37.37 2.07 12.86
N TYR A 432 -36.24 1.38 12.78
CA TYR A 432 -36.21 -0.06 12.56
C TYR A 432 -35.37 -0.79 13.60
N ARG A 433 -35.93 -1.85 14.16
CA ARG A 433 -35.18 -2.86 14.90
C ARG A 433 -34.52 -3.78 13.87
N VAL A 434 -33.22 -4.01 14.02
CA VAL A 434 -32.41 -4.88 13.19
C VAL A 434 -32.04 -6.12 13.99
N THR A 435 -32.39 -7.31 13.47
CA THR A 435 -32.01 -8.58 14.07
C THR A 435 -31.21 -9.43 13.08
N LEU A 436 -30.27 -10.22 13.60
CA LEU A 436 -29.53 -11.25 12.89
C LEU A 436 -29.89 -12.60 13.51
N ASP A 437 -30.48 -13.50 12.72
CA ASP A 437 -30.92 -14.83 13.16
C ASP A 437 -31.80 -14.77 14.40
N GLY A 438 -32.67 -13.76 14.49
CA GLY A 438 -33.56 -13.51 15.62
C GLY A 438 -32.97 -12.77 16.80
N ARG A 439 -31.64 -12.57 16.87
CA ARG A 439 -30.96 -11.80 17.90
C ARG A 439 -30.89 -10.32 17.52
N GLU A 440 -31.31 -9.43 18.40
CA GLU A 440 -31.23 -7.99 18.16
C GLU A 440 -29.78 -7.52 18.04
N LEU A 441 -29.51 -6.75 16.99
CA LEU A 441 -28.23 -6.05 16.77
C LEU A 441 -28.33 -4.58 17.18
N ALA A 442 -29.39 -3.89 16.78
CA ALA A 442 -29.57 -2.47 16.99
C ALA A 442 -30.98 -2.00 16.68
N VAL A 443 -31.27 -0.79 17.12
CA VAL A 443 -32.39 0.02 16.59
C VAL A 443 -31.78 1.19 15.81
N VAL A 444 -32.21 1.37 14.55
CA VAL A 444 -31.70 2.42 13.66
C VAL A 444 -32.81 3.43 13.37
N ASN A 445 -32.53 4.71 13.53
CA ASN A 445 -33.43 5.79 13.12
C ASN A 445 -32.99 6.30 11.75
N LEU A 446 -33.84 6.08 10.74
CA LEU A 446 -33.56 6.43 9.36
C LEU A 446 -34.13 7.79 8.95
N TYR A 447 -34.78 8.50 9.86
CA TYR A 447 -35.22 9.87 9.61
C TYR A 447 -34.05 10.84 9.50
N HIS A 448 -34.08 11.67 8.47
CA HIS A 448 -33.26 12.86 8.31
C HIS A 448 -34.00 13.85 7.38
N PRO A 449 -33.95 15.16 7.63
CA PRO A 449 -34.66 16.12 6.77
C PRO A 449 -34.17 16.11 5.31
N GLU A 450 -32.91 15.76 5.07
CA GLU A 450 -32.33 15.63 3.74
C GLU A 450 -32.06 14.16 3.41
N THR A 451 -32.20 13.79 2.14
CA THR A 451 -31.85 12.45 1.68
C THR A 451 -30.33 12.29 1.64
N ARG A 452 -29.83 11.34 2.41
CA ARG A 452 -28.39 11.06 2.50
C ARG A 452 -28.11 9.60 2.80
N ARG A 453 -26.90 9.16 2.53
CA ARG A 453 -26.38 7.87 2.99
C ARG A 453 -25.85 7.97 4.40
N HIS A 454 -26.17 7.01 5.26
CA HIS A 454 -25.68 6.91 6.63
C HIS A 454 -25.16 5.51 6.94
N VAL A 455 -24.19 5.41 7.85
CA VAL A 455 -23.53 4.16 8.22
C VAL A 455 -23.72 3.90 9.70
N TYR A 456 -24.18 2.69 10.03
CA TYR A 456 -24.31 2.19 11.40
C TYR A 456 -23.29 1.09 11.64
N TYR A 457 -22.61 1.13 12.78
CA TYR A 457 -21.70 0.09 13.23
C TYR A 457 -22.38 -0.75 14.30
N TRP A 458 -22.39 -2.10 14.11
CA TRP A 458 -23.07 -3.04 15.00
C TRP A 458 -22.13 -3.92 15.80
N GLY A 459 -20.85 -3.60 15.84
CA GLY A 459 -19.83 -4.31 16.61
C GLY A 459 -19.40 -5.65 16.00
N PRO A 460 -18.56 -6.37 16.76
CA PRO A 460 -18.10 -7.69 16.34
C PRO A 460 -19.20 -8.74 16.48
N GLN A 461 -19.34 -9.59 15.45
CA GLN A 461 -20.28 -10.70 15.41
C GLN A 461 -19.55 -11.98 14.98
N ALA A 462 -19.94 -13.11 15.57
CA ALA A 462 -19.55 -14.43 15.08
C ALA A 462 -20.64 -14.93 14.13
N LEU A 463 -20.25 -15.29 12.90
CA LEU A 463 -21.13 -15.86 11.88
C LEU A 463 -20.60 -17.24 11.53
N SER A 464 -21.43 -18.27 11.69
CA SER A 464 -21.10 -19.64 11.27
C SER A 464 -21.15 -19.76 9.75
N ALA A 465 -20.53 -20.81 9.20
CA ALA A 465 -20.77 -21.16 7.81
C ALA A 465 -22.24 -21.55 7.61
N GLY A 466 -22.86 -21.05 6.54
CA GLY A 466 -24.24 -21.38 6.20
C GLY A 466 -25.15 -20.18 5.96
N ALA A 467 -26.44 -20.43 6.07
CA ALA A 467 -27.48 -19.45 5.83
C ALA A 467 -27.76 -18.60 7.07
N HIS A 468 -27.88 -17.29 6.85
CA HIS A 468 -28.23 -16.30 7.85
C HIS A 468 -29.35 -15.40 7.36
N VAL A 469 -30.06 -14.74 8.29
CA VAL A 469 -31.15 -13.82 7.98
C VAL A 469 -30.97 -12.52 8.75
N LEU A 470 -30.93 -11.40 8.04
CA LEU A 470 -31.10 -10.07 8.61
C LEU A 470 -32.56 -9.66 8.47
N ARG A 471 -33.20 -9.32 9.58
CA ARG A 471 -34.59 -8.83 9.62
C ARG A 471 -34.61 -7.38 10.10
N PHE A 472 -35.35 -6.57 9.37
CA PHE A 472 -35.61 -5.17 9.66
C PHE A 472 -37.10 -5.04 9.98
N GLU A 473 -37.46 -4.66 11.17
CA GLU A 473 -38.84 -4.57 11.66
C GLU A 473 -39.11 -3.14 12.12
N CYS A 474 -40.13 -2.53 11.53
CA CYS A 474 -40.52 -1.16 11.83
C CYS A 474 -40.99 -1.05 13.29
N GLN A 475 -40.49 -0.07 14.00
CA GLN A 475 -40.83 0.24 15.39
C GLN A 475 -41.60 1.56 15.51
N GLY A 476 -41.90 2.19 14.40
CA GLY A 476 -42.53 3.50 14.34
C GLY A 476 -41.74 4.48 13.49
N LYS A 477 -41.87 5.75 13.79
CA LYS A 477 -41.18 6.84 13.09
C LYS A 477 -40.85 7.99 14.05
N ALA A 478 -39.86 8.82 13.71
CA ALA A 478 -39.58 10.04 14.43
C ALA A 478 -40.71 11.07 14.29
N ASP A 479 -40.86 11.95 15.25
CA ASP A 479 -41.98 12.94 15.32
C ASP A 479 -42.12 13.77 14.03
N HIS A 480 -41.01 14.10 13.39
CA HIS A 480 -41.00 14.89 12.16
C HIS A 480 -41.02 14.05 10.88
N SER A 481 -41.00 12.72 10.98
CA SER A 481 -41.04 11.87 9.80
C SER A 481 -42.46 11.79 9.22
N THR A 482 -42.56 11.88 7.88
CA THR A 482 -43.84 11.78 7.15
C THR A 482 -44.23 10.36 6.81
N GLY A 483 -43.33 9.36 6.99
CA GLY A 483 -43.56 7.98 6.63
C GLY A 483 -42.75 6.97 7.46
N TYR A 484 -42.80 5.71 7.01
CA TYR A 484 -42.15 4.56 7.66
C TYR A 484 -41.11 3.88 6.76
N CYS A 485 -40.65 4.53 5.70
CA CYS A 485 -39.81 3.90 4.68
C CYS A 485 -38.48 3.35 5.22
N LEU A 486 -38.01 2.30 4.57
CA LEU A 486 -36.64 1.74 4.76
C LEU A 486 -35.91 1.80 3.43
N GLY A 487 -34.73 2.38 3.43
CA GLY A 487 -33.77 2.34 2.34
C GLY A 487 -32.50 1.61 2.73
N LEU A 488 -32.29 0.40 2.21
CA LEU A 488 -31.09 -0.37 2.45
C LEU A 488 -30.16 -0.28 1.25
N ASP A 489 -28.96 0.30 1.46
CA ASP A 489 -27.89 0.32 0.47
C ASP A 489 -27.09 -0.99 0.53
N SER A 490 -26.54 -1.35 1.67
CA SER A 490 -25.80 -2.60 1.83
C SER A 490 -25.52 -2.95 3.30
N ILE A 491 -25.26 -4.24 3.54
CA ILE A 491 -24.67 -4.74 4.79
C ILE A 491 -23.32 -5.35 4.46
N ALA A 492 -22.31 -4.97 5.21
CA ALA A 492 -20.95 -5.48 5.05
C ALA A 492 -20.41 -6.05 6.36
N ALA A 493 -19.64 -7.12 6.23
CA ALA A 493 -18.81 -7.65 7.29
C ALA A 493 -17.35 -7.29 7.00
N VAL A 494 -16.67 -6.70 7.96
CA VAL A 494 -15.22 -6.49 7.92
C VAL A 494 -14.57 -7.55 8.79
N VAL A 495 -13.85 -8.47 8.15
CA VAL A 495 -13.10 -9.55 8.81
C VAL A 495 -11.67 -9.07 8.98
N PRO A 496 -11.19 -8.86 10.22
CA PRO A 496 -9.80 -8.50 10.45
C PRO A 496 -8.88 -9.66 10.07
N ALA A 497 -7.69 -9.37 9.56
CA ALA A 497 -6.68 -10.37 9.22
C ALA A 497 -6.13 -11.06 10.47
N TYR A 498 -6.19 -10.39 11.60
CA TYR A 498 -5.74 -10.90 12.89
C TYR A 498 -6.68 -10.45 14.01
N GLU A 499 -7.03 -11.39 14.88
CA GLU A 499 -7.69 -11.13 16.16
C GLU A 499 -6.84 -11.70 17.29
N ARG A 500 -6.65 -10.92 18.34
CA ARG A 500 -5.94 -11.38 19.53
C ARG A 500 -6.72 -12.52 20.20
N PRO A 501 -6.03 -13.60 20.65
CA PRO A 501 -6.68 -14.65 21.42
C PRO A 501 -7.37 -14.10 22.67
N PRO A 502 -8.47 -14.73 23.16
CA PRO A 502 -9.08 -14.35 24.42
C PRO A 502 -8.06 -14.38 25.56
N GLY A 503 -8.02 -13.31 26.37
CA GLY A 503 -7.07 -13.18 27.50
C GLY A 503 -5.64 -12.80 27.10
N PHE A 504 -5.41 -12.44 25.84
CA PHE A 504 -4.13 -11.92 25.39
C PHE A 504 -3.78 -10.62 26.14
N ASP A 505 -2.58 -10.59 26.73
CA ASP A 505 -2.07 -9.43 27.46
C ASP A 505 -0.58 -9.27 27.12
N LEU A 506 -0.26 -8.20 26.38
CA LEU A 506 1.10 -7.90 25.94
C LEU A 506 2.10 -7.84 27.11
N ARG A 507 1.67 -7.39 28.31
CA ARG A 507 2.52 -7.31 29.49
C ARG A 507 3.08 -8.68 29.93
N LYS A 508 2.36 -9.77 29.60
CA LYS A 508 2.74 -11.14 30.02
C LYS A 508 3.76 -11.79 29.09
N ILE A 509 3.98 -11.22 27.91
CA ILE A 509 4.87 -11.77 26.87
C ILE A 509 6.12 -10.90 26.66
N GLN A 510 6.24 -9.78 27.37
CA GLN A 510 7.47 -8.98 27.38
C GLN A 510 8.61 -9.77 28.04
N ARG A 511 9.80 -9.75 27.46
CA ARG A 511 11.01 -10.42 27.95
C ARG A 511 12.02 -9.41 28.47
#